data_6567ee50e6b858e4f94eddf667ac59cd
#
_entry.id   6567ee50e6b858e4f94eddf667ac59cd
#
_cell.length_a   1.000
_cell.length_b   1.000
_cell.length_c   1.000
_cell.angle_alpha   90.00
_cell.angle_beta   90.00
_cell.angle_gamma   90.00
#
_symmetry.space_group_name_H-M   'P 1'
#
loop_
_entity.id
_entity.type
_entity.pdbx_description
1 polymer ?
#
loop_
_entity_poly.entity_id
_entity_poly.type
_entity_poly.pdbx_seq_one_letter_code
_entity_poly.pdbx_strand_id
1 'polypeptide(L)'
;ILLVEPYFSGSHKSWAEGYQSFSNHNIRIISLPGKFWKWRMHGGAISLAKQFMEMDFSPDLILATDMLDLTTFLSLTKSRTAQIPNALYFHENQLSYPWPKSDRDFQEKQKNHYGFINLSSALASDNVLFNSKYHHDSFHNESMKLLKNFPDHNELDIIEKIKKKSRILYLGMDLAKFDEHKTQEKGNPLILWNHRWEYDKNPELFFKCL
;
A
#
# COMPACT_ATOMS: atom_id res chain seq x y z
N ILE A 1 -4.92 -9.75 -15.44
CA ILE A 1 -4.91 -9.14 -14.10
C ILE A 1 -5.39 -7.68 -14.21
N LEU A 2 -6.31 -7.26 -13.34
CA LEU A 2 -6.63 -5.85 -13.11
C LEU A 2 -5.82 -5.36 -11.92
N LEU A 3 -4.91 -4.40 -12.14
CA LEU A 3 -4.19 -3.71 -11.07
C LEU A 3 -4.90 -2.39 -10.75
N VAL A 4 -5.28 -2.20 -9.49
CA VAL A 4 -6.05 -1.03 -9.03
C VAL A 4 -5.20 -0.20 -8.09
N GLU A 5 -4.73 0.98 -8.58
CA GLU A 5 -3.80 1.87 -7.86
C GLU A 5 -4.37 3.28 -7.71
N PRO A 6 -4.90 3.63 -6.54
CA PRO A 6 -5.51 4.94 -6.35
C PRO A 6 -4.50 6.08 -6.19
N TYR A 7 -3.21 5.80 -5.98
CA TYR A 7 -2.18 6.81 -5.78
C TYR A 7 -0.99 6.64 -6.74
N PHE A 8 -1.25 6.81 -8.05
CA PHE A 8 -0.29 6.51 -9.10
C PHE A 8 0.77 7.60 -9.26
N SER A 9 1.81 7.54 -8.42
CA SER A 9 3.00 8.40 -8.50
C SER A 9 4.18 7.78 -7.77
N GLY A 10 5.40 8.30 -7.99
CA GLY A 10 6.61 7.88 -7.29
C GLY A 10 6.82 6.37 -7.30
N SER A 11 7.06 5.78 -6.12
CA SER A 11 7.31 4.36 -5.94
C SER A 11 6.12 3.48 -6.32
N HIS A 12 4.88 3.90 -6.07
CA HIS A 12 3.67 3.18 -6.46
C HIS A 12 3.57 3.01 -7.98
N LYS A 13 3.78 4.13 -8.72
CA LYS A 13 3.82 4.10 -10.18
C LYS A 13 4.92 3.20 -10.71
N SER A 14 6.15 3.37 -10.20
CA SER A 14 7.30 2.57 -10.63
C SER A 14 7.10 1.08 -10.39
N TRP A 15 6.49 0.70 -9.26
CA TRP A 15 6.15 -0.67 -8.96
C TRP A 15 5.09 -1.24 -9.92
N ALA A 16 3.99 -0.50 -10.13
CA ALA A 16 2.90 -0.95 -10.99
C ALA A 16 3.34 -1.11 -12.45
N GLU A 17 4.08 -0.13 -13.00
CA GLU A 17 4.63 -0.19 -14.35
C GLU A 17 5.71 -1.27 -14.49
N GLY A 18 6.57 -1.43 -13.48
CA GLY A 18 7.54 -2.51 -13.43
C GLY A 18 6.87 -3.88 -13.41
N TYR A 19 5.87 -4.09 -12.57
CA TYR A 19 5.13 -5.34 -12.53
C TYR A 19 4.45 -5.62 -13.88
N GLN A 20 3.85 -4.63 -14.52
CA GLN A 20 3.27 -4.79 -15.85
C GLN A 20 4.31 -5.16 -16.90
N SER A 21 5.50 -4.54 -16.86
CA SER A 21 6.55 -4.73 -17.86
C SER A 21 7.26 -6.07 -17.76
N PHE A 22 7.48 -6.57 -16.52
CA PHE A 22 8.23 -7.81 -16.29
C PHE A 22 7.34 -9.04 -16.08
N SER A 23 6.02 -8.86 -16.01
CA SER A 23 5.08 -9.97 -15.87
C SER A 23 4.79 -10.66 -17.19
N ASN A 24 4.64 -11.98 -17.14
CA ASN A 24 4.13 -12.78 -18.26
C ASN A 24 2.60 -12.72 -18.40
N HIS A 25 1.92 -11.98 -17.51
CA HIS A 25 0.46 -11.83 -17.54
C HIS A 25 0.03 -10.57 -18.27
N ASN A 26 -1.17 -10.58 -18.85
CA ASN A 26 -1.81 -9.37 -19.36
C ASN A 26 -2.31 -8.53 -18.18
N ILE A 27 -1.63 -7.43 -17.90
CA ILE A 27 -1.96 -6.53 -16.79
C ILE A 27 -2.57 -5.26 -17.34
N ARG A 28 -3.77 -4.93 -16.85
CA ARG A 28 -4.42 -3.64 -17.07
C ARG A 28 -4.38 -2.85 -15.77
N ILE A 29 -3.86 -1.63 -15.84
CA ILE A 29 -3.77 -0.72 -14.70
C ILE A 29 -4.90 0.29 -14.80
N ILE A 30 -5.70 0.40 -13.73
CA ILE A 30 -6.60 1.54 -13.51
C ILE A 30 -6.06 2.34 -12.34
N SER A 31 -6.01 3.66 -12.49
CA SER A 31 -5.33 4.50 -11.50
C SER A 31 -5.87 5.91 -11.42
N LEU A 32 -5.53 6.59 -10.33
CA LEU A 32 -5.76 8.01 -10.14
C LEU A 32 -4.41 8.72 -9.91
N PRO A 33 -4.27 10.01 -10.29
CA PRO A 33 -3.05 10.77 -10.02
C PRO A 33 -2.66 10.75 -8.54
N GLY A 34 -1.37 10.62 -8.24
CA GLY A 34 -0.81 10.60 -6.87
C GLY A 34 -0.87 11.96 -6.19
N LYS A 35 -2.07 12.41 -5.87
CA LYS A 35 -2.36 13.67 -5.16
C LYS A 35 -3.46 13.43 -4.14
N PHE A 36 -3.47 14.20 -3.06
CA PHE A 36 -4.54 14.14 -2.05
C PHE A 36 -4.77 12.73 -1.51
N TRP A 37 -3.72 12.09 -0.98
CA TRP A 37 -3.74 10.69 -0.57
C TRP A 37 -4.92 10.34 0.37
N LYS A 38 -5.28 11.23 1.32
CA LYS A 38 -6.43 11.04 2.21
C LYS A 38 -7.73 10.87 1.41
N TRP A 39 -7.91 11.70 0.38
CA TRP A 39 -9.06 11.58 -0.50
C TRP A 39 -9.01 10.32 -1.37
N ARG A 40 -7.82 9.85 -1.76
CA ARG A 40 -7.68 8.58 -2.48
C ARG A 40 -8.16 7.41 -1.65
N MET A 41 -7.84 7.38 -0.36
CA MET A 41 -8.29 6.33 0.54
C MET A 41 -9.81 6.34 0.77
N HIS A 42 -10.46 7.50 0.71
CA HIS A 42 -11.92 7.58 0.86
C HIS A 42 -12.67 7.45 -0.47
N GLY A 43 -12.39 8.35 -1.40
CA GLY A 43 -13.18 8.50 -2.63
C GLY A 43 -12.58 7.77 -3.83
N GLY A 44 -11.33 7.30 -3.76
CA GLY A 44 -10.64 6.67 -4.88
C GLY A 44 -11.34 5.43 -5.39
N ALA A 45 -11.89 4.62 -4.49
CA ALA A 45 -12.62 3.41 -4.83
C ALA A 45 -13.84 3.68 -5.72
N ILE A 46 -14.58 4.76 -5.46
CA ILE A 46 -15.75 5.15 -6.25
C ILE A 46 -15.34 5.48 -7.70
N SER A 47 -14.29 6.30 -7.85
CA SER A 47 -13.81 6.73 -9.17
C SER A 47 -13.24 5.56 -9.97
N LEU A 48 -12.46 4.67 -9.32
CA LEU A 48 -11.88 3.50 -9.96
C LEU A 48 -12.91 2.42 -10.28
N ALA A 49 -13.93 2.25 -9.42
CA ALA A 49 -15.05 1.37 -9.72
C ALA A 49 -15.80 1.84 -10.99
N LYS A 50 -16.06 3.16 -11.12
CA LYS A 50 -16.65 3.71 -12.33
C LYS A 50 -15.79 3.43 -13.57
N GLN A 51 -14.47 3.71 -13.50
CA GLN A 51 -13.54 3.40 -14.60
C GLN A 51 -13.63 1.92 -15.01
N PHE A 52 -13.56 1.01 -14.02
CA PHE A 52 -13.61 -0.43 -14.29
C PHE A 52 -14.94 -0.86 -14.92
N MET A 53 -16.06 -0.32 -14.44
CA MET A 53 -17.39 -0.67 -14.97
C MET A 53 -17.59 -0.23 -16.42
N GLU A 54 -16.90 0.83 -16.86
CA GLU A 54 -16.92 1.34 -18.25
C GLU A 54 -15.93 0.61 -19.18
N MET A 55 -15.00 -0.21 -18.62
CA MET A 55 -14.02 -0.96 -19.43
C MET A 55 -14.62 -2.22 -20.05
N ASP A 56 -14.23 -2.50 -21.28
CA ASP A 56 -14.40 -3.82 -21.90
C ASP A 56 -13.21 -4.71 -21.58
N PHE A 57 -13.14 -5.17 -20.30
CA PHE A 57 -12.05 -6.03 -19.80
C PHE A 57 -12.54 -6.92 -18.67
N SER A 58 -12.39 -8.23 -18.80
CA SER A 58 -12.72 -9.21 -17.76
C SER A 58 -11.44 -9.78 -17.17
N PRO A 59 -11.05 -9.40 -15.95
CA PRO A 59 -9.84 -9.92 -15.30
C PRO A 59 -10.08 -11.30 -14.68
N ASP A 60 -9.03 -12.12 -14.63
CA ASP A 60 -9.00 -13.38 -13.88
C ASP A 60 -8.55 -13.16 -12.43
N LEU A 61 -7.96 -12.00 -12.14
CA LEU A 61 -7.47 -11.61 -10.81
C LEU A 61 -7.53 -10.08 -10.67
N ILE A 62 -7.94 -9.63 -9.49
CA ILE A 62 -7.82 -8.23 -9.08
C ILE A 62 -6.65 -8.11 -8.10
N LEU A 63 -5.70 -7.22 -8.41
CA LEU A 63 -4.62 -6.83 -7.52
C LEU A 63 -4.80 -5.37 -7.12
N ALA A 64 -5.16 -5.13 -5.87
CA ALA A 64 -5.34 -3.79 -5.32
C ALA A 64 -4.16 -3.38 -4.44
N THR A 65 -3.94 -2.08 -4.28
CA THR A 65 -2.94 -1.55 -3.34
C THR A 65 -3.59 -0.96 -2.10
N ASP A 66 -2.81 -0.78 -1.05
CA ASP A 66 -3.24 -0.37 0.29
C ASP A 66 -3.94 1.00 0.37
N MET A 67 -3.74 1.86 -0.63
CA MET A 67 -4.42 3.16 -0.71
C MET A 67 -5.88 3.05 -1.20
N LEU A 68 -6.34 1.86 -1.54
CA LEU A 68 -7.73 1.59 -1.96
C LEU A 68 -8.58 1.15 -0.78
N ASP A 69 -9.79 1.72 -0.66
CA ASP A 69 -10.88 1.05 0.05
C ASP A 69 -11.40 -0.10 -0.82
N LEU A 70 -10.78 -1.28 -0.63
CA LEU A 70 -11.12 -2.48 -1.41
C LEU A 70 -12.57 -2.93 -1.15
N THR A 71 -13.08 -2.74 0.06
CA THR A 71 -14.46 -3.12 0.41
C THR A 71 -15.47 -2.35 -0.42
N THR A 72 -15.29 -1.04 -0.51
CA THR A 72 -16.11 -0.16 -1.35
C THR A 72 -15.97 -0.50 -2.83
N PHE A 73 -14.73 -0.71 -3.32
CA PHE A 73 -14.50 -1.08 -4.72
C PHE A 73 -15.22 -2.38 -5.09
N LEU A 74 -15.05 -3.46 -4.32
CA LEU A 74 -15.67 -4.75 -4.56
C LEU A 74 -17.21 -4.66 -4.49
N SER A 75 -17.76 -3.89 -3.55
CA SER A 75 -19.20 -3.67 -3.43
C SER A 75 -19.79 -2.99 -4.68
N LEU A 76 -19.13 -1.92 -5.16
CA LEU A 76 -19.60 -1.15 -6.33
C LEU A 76 -19.42 -1.90 -7.65
N THR A 77 -18.50 -2.84 -7.71
CA THR A 77 -18.21 -3.63 -8.92
C THR A 77 -18.73 -5.08 -8.85
N LYS A 78 -19.51 -5.41 -7.82
CA LYS A 78 -19.95 -6.77 -7.49
C LYS A 78 -20.54 -7.55 -8.68
N SER A 79 -21.30 -6.88 -9.55
CA SER A 79 -21.88 -7.51 -10.74
C SER A 79 -20.85 -8.10 -11.70
N ARG A 80 -19.59 -7.64 -11.64
CA ARG A 80 -18.48 -8.10 -12.50
C ARG A 80 -17.39 -8.82 -11.72
N THR A 81 -17.29 -8.62 -10.40
CA THR A 81 -16.15 -9.08 -9.60
C THR A 81 -16.47 -10.18 -8.60
N ALA A 82 -17.74 -10.55 -8.40
CA ALA A 82 -18.17 -11.44 -7.32
C ALA A 82 -17.49 -12.84 -7.32
N GLN A 83 -17.00 -13.30 -8.48
CA GLN A 83 -16.34 -14.60 -8.62
C GLN A 83 -14.84 -14.44 -8.99
N ILE A 84 -14.32 -13.21 -8.99
CA ILE A 84 -12.93 -12.95 -9.35
C ILE A 84 -12.09 -12.92 -8.08
N PRO A 85 -11.06 -13.78 -7.96
CA PRO A 85 -10.16 -13.74 -6.82
C PRO A 85 -9.44 -12.40 -6.76
N ASN A 86 -9.12 -11.96 -5.53
CA ASN A 86 -8.48 -10.69 -5.33
C ASN A 86 -7.34 -10.78 -4.31
N ALA A 87 -6.38 -9.88 -4.46
CA ALA A 87 -5.26 -9.72 -3.56
C ALA A 87 -5.03 -8.24 -3.24
N LEU A 88 -4.62 -7.97 -2.02
CA LEU A 88 -4.25 -6.64 -1.55
C LEU A 88 -2.75 -6.60 -1.29
N TYR A 89 -2.03 -5.70 -1.99
CA TYR A 89 -0.61 -5.47 -1.78
C TYR A 89 -0.37 -4.21 -0.96
N PHE A 90 0.32 -4.36 0.14
CA PHE A 90 0.68 -3.27 1.04
C PHE A 90 2.06 -2.71 0.73
N HIS A 91 2.13 -1.47 0.24
CA HIS A 91 3.33 -0.64 0.18
C HIS A 91 3.61 -0.01 1.53
N GLU A 92 2.57 0.48 2.19
CA GLU A 92 2.56 1.03 3.54
C GLU A 92 1.23 0.71 4.22
N ASN A 93 1.06 1.07 5.50
CA ASN A 93 -0.24 1.02 6.17
C ASN A 93 -0.38 2.21 7.11
N GLN A 94 -1.60 2.71 7.25
CA GLN A 94 -1.86 3.91 8.02
C GLN A 94 -1.94 3.67 9.55
N LEU A 95 -1.83 2.43 9.99
CA LEU A 95 -1.76 2.07 11.41
C LEU A 95 -0.38 2.35 12.00
N SER A 96 0.69 1.97 11.26
CA SER A 96 2.08 2.09 11.72
C SER A 96 2.87 3.21 11.03
N TYR A 97 2.31 3.85 10.00
CA TYR A 97 2.98 4.98 9.33
C TYR A 97 3.20 6.14 10.31
N PRO A 98 4.40 6.71 10.39
CA PRO A 98 4.66 7.84 11.26
C PRO A 98 3.91 9.09 10.76
N TRP A 99 3.05 9.65 11.60
CA TRP A 99 2.28 10.84 11.26
C TRP A 99 2.98 12.12 11.72
N PRO A 100 2.98 13.20 10.91
CA PRO A 100 3.46 14.50 11.35
C PRO A 100 2.61 14.99 12.53
N LYS A 101 3.24 15.49 13.58
CA LYS A 101 2.52 16.07 14.72
C LYS A 101 1.65 17.28 14.34
N SER A 102 2.00 17.96 13.23
CA SER A 102 1.27 19.09 12.67
C SER A 102 0.06 18.69 11.82
N ASP A 103 -0.11 17.40 11.52
CA ASP A 103 -1.24 16.95 10.72
C ASP A 103 -2.55 17.08 11.52
N ARG A 104 -3.58 17.67 10.91
CA ARG A 104 -4.86 17.91 11.56
C ARG A 104 -5.52 16.62 12.04
N ASP A 105 -5.54 15.59 11.21
CA ASP A 105 -6.21 14.33 11.54
C ASP A 105 -5.45 13.58 12.66
N PHE A 106 -4.15 13.81 12.78
CA PHE A 106 -3.38 13.33 13.93
C PHE A 106 -3.78 14.06 15.23
N GLN A 107 -3.89 15.38 15.17
CA GLN A 107 -4.30 16.21 16.32
C GLN A 107 -5.73 15.90 16.76
N GLU A 108 -6.65 15.69 15.81
CA GLU A 108 -8.05 15.34 16.05
C GLU A 108 -8.26 13.85 16.37
N LYS A 109 -7.19 13.05 16.47
CA LYS A 109 -7.21 11.59 16.70
C LYS A 109 -7.99 10.80 15.65
N GLN A 110 -8.12 11.35 14.45
CA GLN A 110 -8.86 10.71 13.33
C GLN A 110 -8.01 9.73 12.51
N LYS A 111 -6.71 9.61 12.80
CA LYS A 111 -5.79 8.72 12.09
C LYS A 111 -6.25 7.25 12.01
N ASN A 112 -7.01 6.80 13.02
CA ASN A 112 -7.49 5.42 13.07
C ASN A 112 -8.47 5.07 11.95
N HIS A 113 -9.13 6.07 11.36
CA HIS A 113 -10.06 5.86 10.25
C HIS A 113 -9.36 5.27 9.02
N TYR A 114 -8.20 5.81 8.65
CA TYR A 114 -7.42 5.28 7.52
C TYR A 114 -6.86 3.89 7.81
N GLY A 115 -6.42 3.65 9.04
CA GLY A 115 -6.00 2.33 9.51
C GLY A 115 -7.14 1.31 9.46
N PHE A 116 -8.37 1.75 9.76
CA PHE A 116 -9.54 0.88 9.67
C PHE A 116 -9.89 0.53 8.21
N ILE A 117 -9.71 1.45 7.25
CA ILE A 117 -9.83 1.14 5.81
C ILE A 117 -8.82 0.05 5.41
N ASN A 118 -7.56 0.17 5.86
CA ASN A 118 -6.55 -0.87 5.61
C ASN A 118 -6.96 -2.23 6.21
N LEU A 119 -7.45 -2.24 7.45
CA LEU A 119 -7.88 -3.46 8.14
C LEU A 119 -9.07 -4.12 7.44
N SER A 120 -10.12 -3.36 7.12
CA SER A 120 -11.32 -3.87 6.45
C SER A 120 -11.01 -4.37 5.03
N SER A 121 -10.14 -3.66 4.29
CA SER A 121 -9.66 -4.09 2.99
C SER A 121 -8.86 -5.39 3.07
N ALA A 122 -7.97 -5.52 4.06
CA ALA A 122 -7.24 -6.75 4.30
C ALA A 122 -8.17 -7.91 4.68
N LEU A 123 -9.22 -7.65 5.47
CA LEU A 123 -10.19 -8.66 5.84
C LEU A 123 -11.02 -9.14 4.63
N ALA A 124 -11.41 -8.21 3.75
CA ALA A 124 -12.22 -8.50 2.57
C ALA A 124 -11.45 -9.20 1.44
N SER A 125 -10.13 -9.03 1.35
CA SER A 125 -9.33 -9.65 0.29
C SER A 125 -9.15 -11.16 0.49
N ASP A 126 -8.93 -11.91 -0.59
CA ASP A 126 -8.62 -13.34 -0.53
C ASP A 126 -7.17 -13.60 -0.11
N ASN A 127 -6.24 -12.73 -0.51
CA ASN A 127 -4.83 -12.78 -0.15
C ASN A 127 -4.31 -11.38 0.22
N VAL A 128 -3.42 -11.33 1.20
CA VAL A 128 -2.75 -10.09 1.64
C VAL A 128 -1.25 -10.23 1.47
N LEU A 129 -0.65 -9.27 0.79
CA LEU A 129 0.78 -9.28 0.45
C LEU A 129 1.46 -8.06 1.09
N PHE A 130 2.56 -8.29 1.79
CA PHE A 130 3.34 -7.24 2.44
C PHE A 130 4.74 -7.16 1.83
N ASN A 131 5.23 -5.95 1.61
CA ASN A 131 6.55 -5.72 1.04
C ASN A 131 7.72 -6.12 1.96
N SER A 132 7.49 -6.39 3.23
CA SER A 132 8.53 -6.81 4.18
C SER A 132 7.96 -7.53 5.39
N LYS A 133 8.82 -8.29 6.09
CA LYS A 133 8.46 -8.90 7.37
C LYS A 133 8.12 -7.85 8.44
N TYR A 134 8.89 -6.77 8.50
CA TYR A 134 8.61 -5.67 9.43
C TYR A 134 7.20 -5.10 9.20
N HIS A 135 6.84 -4.86 7.95
CA HIS A 135 5.53 -4.33 7.61
C HIS A 135 4.40 -5.30 7.97
N HIS A 136 4.55 -6.57 7.62
CA HIS A 136 3.61 -7.63 8.01
C HIS A 136 3.39 -7.65 9.53
N ASP A 137 4.47 -7.71 10.32
CA ASP A 137 4.38 -7.83 11.78
C ASP A 137 3.80 -6.55 12.40
N SER A 138 4.21 -5.37 11.93
CA SER A 138 3.71 -4.09 12.43
C SER A 138 2.22 -3.92 12.15
N PHE A 139 1.76 -4.25 10.95
CA PHE A 139 0.34 -4.19 10.60
C PHE A 139 -0.52 -5.03 11.55
N HIS A 140 -0.16 -6.29 11.78
CA HIS A 140 -0.94 -7.17 12.65
C HIS A 140 -0.94 -6.69 14.11
N ASN A 141 0.23 -6.23 14.61
CA ASN A 141 0.33 -5.71 15.98
C ASN A 141 -0.50 -4.43 16.18
N GLU A 142 -0.44 -3.49 15.25
CA GLU A 142 -1.19 -2.24 15.34
C GLU A 142 -2.69 -2.45 15.09
N SER A 143 -3.07 -3.37 14.21
CA SER A 143 -4.47 -3.80 14.04
C SER A 143 -5.06 -4.37 15.32
N MET A 144 -4.30 -5.21 16.03
CA MET A 144 -4.71 -5.75 17.33
C MET A 144 -4.92 -4.62 18.37
N LYS A 145 -4.03 -3.62 18.39
CA LYS A 145 -4.18 -2.47 19.29
C LYS A 145 -5.40 -1.63 18.92
N LEU A 146 -5.63 -1.41 17.62
CA LEU A 146 -6.80 -0.66 17.15
C LEU A 146 -8.10 -1.32 17.63
N LEU A 147 -8.24 -2.63 17.40
CA LEU A 147 -9.46 -3.36 17.75
C LEU A 147 -9.72 -3.38 19.27
N LYS A 148 -8.67 -3.48 20.10
CA LYS A 148 -8.79 -3.43 21.56
C LYS A 148 -9.34 -2.10 22.11
N ASN A 149 -9.30 -1.03 21.30
CA ASN A 149 -9.87 0.28 21.71
C ASN A 149 -11.39 0.36 21.53
N PHE A 150 -12.02 -0.61 20.85
CA PHE A 150 -13.47 -0.63 20.76
C PHE A 150 -14.10 -1.14 22.07
N PRO A 151 -15.23 -0.57 22.48
CA PRO A 151 -15.82 -0.86 23.80
C PRO A 151 -16.42 -2.27 23.88
N ASP A 152 -16.88 -2.81 22.75
CA ASP A 152 -17.47 -4.14 22.62
C ASP A 152 -17.21 -4.70 21.21
N HIS A 153 -17.58 -5.95 20.96
CA HIS A 153 -17.46 -6.60 19.65
C HIS A 153 -16.09 -6.35 18.98
N ASN A 154 -15.00 -6.52 19.75
CA ASN A 154 -13.64 -6.23 19.30
C ASN A 154 -13.17 -7.13 18.16
N GLU A 155 -13.81 -8.29 17.97
CA GLU A 155 -13.58 -9.24 16.85
C GLU A 155 -12.07 -9.56 16.66
N LEU A 156 -11.34 -9.78 17.77
CA LEU A 156 -9.88 -9.97 17.74
C LEU A 156 -9.43 -11.19 16.92
N ASP A 157 -10.31 -12.17 16.72
CA ASP A 157 -10.06 -13.35 15.90
C ASP A 157 -9.86 -13.04 14.41
N ILE A 158 -10.35 -11.88 13.92
CA ILE A 158 -10.12 -11.48 12.51
C ILE A 158 -8.64 -11.27 12.20
N ILE A 159 -7.83 -10.93 13.20
CA ILE A 159 -6.38 -10.76 13.01
C ILE A 159 -5.74 -12.09 12.58
N GLU A 160 -6.12 -13.17 13.23
CA GLU A 160 -5.63 -14.51 12.84
C GLU A 160 -6.17 -14.95 11.47
N LYS A 161 -7.40 -14.54 11.12
CA LYS A 161 -7.95 -14.79 9.77
C LYS A 161 -7.13 -14.06 8.69
N ILE A 162 -6.80 -12.78 8.91
CA ILE A 162 -5.96 -12.01 7.99
C ILE A 162 -4.56 -12.63 7.90
N LYS A 163 -3.96 -12.98 9.04
CA LYS A 163 -2.61 -13.55 9.11
C LYS A 163 -2.47 -14.84 8.33
N LYS A 164 -3.47 -15.73 8.37
CA LYS A 164 -3.48 -17.01 7.64
C LYS A 164 -3.38 -16.83 6.11
N LYS A 165 -3.93 -15.75 5.58
CA LYS A 165 -3.89 -15.41 4.14
C LYS A 165 -2.84 -14.37 3.77
N SER A 166 -2.02 -13.94 4.76
CA SER A 166 -0.93 -12.99 4.57
C SER A 166 0.36 -13.68 4.11
N ARG A 167 1.09 -13.01 3.22
CA ARG A 167 2.40 -13.44 2.70
C ARG A 167 3.32 -12.24 2.59
N ILE A 168 4.63 -12.51 2.63
CA ILE A 168 5.65 -11.50 2.34
C ILE A 168 6.02 -11.64 0.86
N LEU A 169 5.87 -10.55 0.13
CA LEU A 169 6.30 -10.41 -1.25
C LEU A 169 7.13 -9.16 -1.38
N TYR A 170 8.45 -9.30 -1.37
CA TYR A 170 9.38 -8.19 -1.46
C TYR A 170 9.23 -7.43 -2.76
N LEU A 171 9.54 -6.13 -2.73
CA LEU A 171 9.56 -5.30 -3.93
C LEU A 171 10.65 -5.79 -4.89
N GLY A 172 10.27 -6.02 -6.14
CA GLY A 172 11.20 -6.21 -7.22
C GLY A 172 11.81 -4.87 -7.66
N MET A 173 13.09 -4.87 -7.94
CA MET A 173 13.83 -3.72 -8.46
C MET A 173 14.75 -4.15 -9.58
N ASP A 174 14.82 -3.34 -10.65
CA ASP A 174 15.79 -3.54 -11.71
C ASP A 174 17.17 -3.00 -11.27
N LEU A 175 17.91 -3.86 -10.58
CA LEU A 175 19.22 -3.51 -10.05
C LEU A 175 20.30 -3.48 -11.15
N ALA A 176 20.08 -4.12 -12.29
CA ALA A 176 21.03 -4.13 -13.41
C ALA A 176 21.31 -2.73 -13.96
N LYS A 177 20.33 -1.83 -13.90
CA LYS A 177 20.51 -0.41 -14.28
C LYS A 177 21.62 0.30 -13.52
N PHE A 178 21.94 -0.14 -12.31
CA PHE A 178 22.99 0.49 -11.51
C PHE A 178 24.38 0.01 -11.90
N ASP A 179 24.50 -1.18 -12.50
CA ASP A 179 25.79 -1.73 -12.92
C ASP A 179 26.43 -0.90 -14.07
N GLU A 180 25.61 -0.26 -14.90
CA GLU A 180 26.08 0.62 -15.96
C GLU A 180 26.79 1.89 -15.45
N HIS A 181 26.52 2.25 -14.19
CA HIS A 181 27.09 3.45 -13.53
C HIS A 181 28.16 3.09 -12.49
N LYS A 182 28.62 1.86 -12.47
CA LYS A 182 29.62 1.40 -11.53
C LYS A 182 30.97 2.02 -11.80
N THR A 183 31.46 2.85 -10.88
CA THR A 183 32.79 3.46 -10.92
C THR A 183 33.68 2.89 -9.83
N GLN A 184 34.99 2.79 -10.12
CA GLN A 184 35.97 2.54 -9.08
C GLN A 184 36.43 3.88 -8.51
N GLU A 185 35.84 4.30 -7.42
CA GLU A 185 36.25 5.50 -6.72
C GLU A 185 37.51 5.20 -5.89
N LYS A 186 38.57 6.03 -6.11
CA LYS A 186 39.80 6.02 -5.32
C LYS A 186 39.73 7.21 -4.37
N GLY A 187 39.71 6.97 -3.08
CA GLY A 187 39.71 8.05 -2.08
C GLY A 187 39.00 7.68 -0.80
N ASN A 188 38.67 8.68 0.00
CA ASN A 188 37.89 8.51 1.21
C ASN A 188 36.46 8.08 0.87
N PRO A 189 35.79 7.26 1.71
CA PRO A 189 34.40 6.84 1.48
C PRO A 189 33.49 8.05 1.42
N LEU A 190 32.60 8.07 0.41
CA LEU A 190 31.55 9.05 0.28
C LEU A 190 30.33 8.61 1.11
N ILE A 191 29.91 9.45 2.03
CA ILE A 191 28.68 9.24 2.80
C ILE A 191 27.55 10.02 2.11
N LEU A 192 26.59 9.30 1.53
CA LEU A 192 25.50 9.87 0.76
C LEU A 192 24.19 9.84 1.55
N TRP A 193 23.55 10.98 1.70
CA TRP A 193 22.15 11.09 2.11
C TRP A 193 21.25 11.13 0.89
N ASN A 194 20.61 10.00 0.56
CA ASN A 194 19.73 9.86 -0.60
C ASN A 194 18.27 9.70 -0.20
N HIS A 195 17.74 10.63 0.58
CA HIS A 195 16.34 10.67 1.01
C HIS A 195 15.77 12.09 0.86
N ARG A 196 14.42 12.18 0.82
CA ARG A 196 13.74 13.47 0.97
C ARG A 196 14.04 14.02 2.37
N TRP A 197 14.08 15.34 2.48
CA TRP A 197 14.27 16.02 3.77
C TRP A 197 12.93 16.05 4.52
N GLU A 198 12.53 14.90 5.04
CA GLU A 198 11.24 14.68 5.69
C GLU A 198 11.44 14.17 7.11
N TYR A 199 10.49 14.49 8.00
CA TYR A 199 10.55 14.12 9.42
C TYR A 199 10.71 12.60 9.65
N ASP A 200 10.10 11.77 8.82
CA ASP A 200 10.13 10.31 8.91
C ASP A 200 11.49 9.71 8.52
N LYS A 201 12.34 10.48 7.84
CA LYS A 201 13.71 10.09 7.48
C LYS A 201 14.75 10.52 8.50
N ASN A 202 14.36 11.39 9.45
CA ASN A 202 15.19 11.87 10.55
C ASN A 202 16.58 12.40 10.12
N PRO A 203 16.63 13.36 9.16
CA PRO A 203 17.89 13.89 8.65
C PRO A 203 18.78 14.50 9.74
N GLU A 204 18.15 15.15 10.74
CA GLU A 204 18.89 15.80 11.83
C GLU A 204 19.72 14.80 12.63
N LEU A 205 19.14 13.62 12.94
CA LEU A 205 19.89 12.59 13.66
C LEU A 205 21.03 12.05 12.80
N PHE A 206 20.80 11.81 11.51
CA PHE A 206 21.82 11.32 10.60
C PHE A 206 23.03 12.27 10.56
N PHE A 207 22.80 13.57 10.29
CA PHE A 207 23.88 14.56 10.22
C PHE A 207 24.54 14.84 11.58
N LYS A 208 23.86 14.57 12.68
CA LYS A 208 24.43 14.69 14.02
C LYS A 208 25.40 13.56 14.37
N CYS A 209 25.31 12.42 13.67
CA CYS A 209 26.20 11.28 13.85
C CYS A 209 27.50 11.39 13.00
N LEU A 210 27.59 12.35 12.07
CA LEU A 210 28.76 12.67 11.24
C LEU A 210 29.62 13.72 11.90
#